data_701111939c6d6395bd36bd12369f7667
#
_entry.id   701111939c6d6395bd36bd12369f7667
#
_cell.length_a   1.000
_cell.length_b   1.000
_cell.length_c   1.000
_cell.angle_alpha   90.00
_cell.angle_beta   90.00
_cell.angle_gamma   90.00
#
_symmetry.space_group_name_H-M   'P 1'
#
loop_
_entity.id
_entity.type
_entity.pdbx_description
1 polymer ?
#
loop_
_entity_poly.entity_id
_entity_poly.type
_entity_poly.pdbx_seq_one_letter_code
_entity_poly.pdbx_strand_id
1 'polypeptide(L)'
;MANKIKLLAGEPNDENRVYLPEAIKGSRMVVNENGNNSQVYPKSLKEFCECITDDGLTDTWFEYVPASYDPAKKSPLVFSMHGGLMTGWGQCIYTSWTHVADREGFICVFPNAHDKRMWMIECDPNTIDELSQPMPEGIPSLNKPTGTVEEFHDVKLVLALLNRMKQHYNIDEGRVFMQGMSMGDCMTSQVARYCGAHFAATAGSGCPTNPLLMFASDGSVINSGGAMDIWQSRLEHDRTPFHYGLDDRTVVRKNLDYWKIINEADVLPSISIHGEKNFAFYRGNKANVVLMDVKNRDHGQTFDDAQMVWDYLFSGARKRADGTLEHTQTLQEQTGDAAAVAVCEGASCAWVNGAVVPMSAPVVRCEKLKYHGLNGDQIVRGSYLCVPVGFLVTAFGATVTQEEDGRRASLTLPDGRSFTFAEGCIGCTMDNRIEAMLCEAIFRNGAIYISLEWFCRFALNWQVSEYDGVLYATDHYSVLSRYLSWLLQDLLCGDNK
;
A
#
# COMPACT_ATOMS: atom_id res chain seq x y z
N MET A 1 5.01 -14.49 -35.92
CA MET A 1 5.57 -13.65 -34.82
C MET A 1 4.41 -12.93 -34.19
N ALA A 2 4.22 -13.07 -32.88
CA ALA A 2 3.18 -12.30 -32.19
C ALA A 2 3.53 -10.81 -32.26
N ASN A 3 2.60 -9.98 -32.72
CA ASN A 3 2.75 -8.54 -32.71
C ASN A 3 2.79 -8.08 -31.25
N LYS A 4 3.98 -7.78 -30.76
CA LYS A 4 4.14 -7.15 -29.43
C LYS A 4 3.85 -5.67 -29.59
N ILE A 5 2.81 -5.19 -28.94
CA ILE A 5 2.55 -3.77 -28.76
C ILE A 5 3.34 -3.33 -27.51
N LYS A 6 4.21 -2.34 -27.68
CA LYS A 6 4.83 -1.66 -26.54
C LYS A 6 3.96 -0.47 -26.17
N LEU A 7 3.47 -0.47 -24.95
CA LEU A 7 2.90 0.71 -24.34
C LEU A 7 4.08 1.51 -23.77
N LEU A 8 4.29 2.73 -24.28
CA LEU A 8 5.41 3.57 -23.89
C LEU A 8 4.96 4.55 -22.81
N ALA A 9 5.58 4.46 -21.64
CA ALA A 9 5.67 5.58 -20.73
C ALA A 9 6.64 6.60 -21.34
N GLY A 10 6.44 7.88 -21.09
CA GLY A 10 7.37 8.89 -21.56
C GLY A 10 6.72 10.24 -21.90
N GLU A 11 7.41 11.06 -22.65
CA GLU A 11 6.89 12.38 -23.05
C GLU A 11 5.60 12.21 -23.84
N PRO A 12 4.57 12.97 -23.48
CA PRO A 12 3.30 12.91 -24.15
C PRO A 12 3.41 13.47 -25.58
N ASN A 13 2.80 12.76 -26.48
CA ASN A 13 2.67 13.15 -27.88
C ASN A 13 1.19 13.24 -28.28
N ASP A 14 0.91 13.69 -29.50
CA ASP A 14 -0.45 13.87 -29.98
C ASP A 14 -1.26 12.57 -30.03
N GLU A 15 -0.60 11.41 -30.12
CA GLU A 15 -1.27 10.10 -30.16
C GLU A 15 -1.82 9.69 -28.80
N ASN A 16 -1.12 10.03 -27.73
CA ASN A 16 -1.54 9.66 -26.36
C ASN A 16 -2.25 10.78 -25.60
N ARG A 17 -2.47 11.96 -26.22
CA ARG A 17 -3.08 13.14 -25.61
C ARG A 17 -4.22 13.80 -26.38
N VAL A 18 -4.73 13.17 -27.40
CA VAL A 18 -5.84 13.73 -28.21
C VAL A 18 -7.07 14.12 -27.41
N TYR A 19 -7.21 13.59 -26.20
CA TYR A 19 -8.32 13.85 -25.28
C TYR A 19 -8.05 15.00 -24.30
N LEU A 20 -6.87 15.61 -24.30
CA LEU A 20 -6.58 16.72 -23.39
C LEU A 20 -7.24 18.02 -23.87
N PRO A 21 -7.76 18.85 -22.94
CA PRO A 21 -8.25 20.17 -23.29
C PRO A 21 -7.20 21.04 -23.99
N GLU A 22 -7.63 21.94 -24.90
CA GLU A 22 -6.74 22.86 -25.59
C GLU A 22 -5.85 23.68 -24.63
N ALA A 23 -6.39 24.05 -23.46
CA ALA A 23 -5.68 24.85 -22.45
C ALA A 23 -4.40 24.17 -21.93
N ILE A 24 -4.28 22.85 -22.07
CA ILE A 24 -3.11 22.08 -21.62
C ILE A 24 -2.37 21.35 -22.74
N LYS A 25 -2.85 21.50 -23.99
CA LYS A 25 -2.08 21.08 -25.17
C LYS A 25 -0.76 21.85 -25.25
N GLY A 26 0.33 21.12 -25.43
CA GLY A 26 1.67 21.71 -25.49
C GLY A 26 2.29 22.00 -24.12
N SER A 27 1.59 21.80 -23.01
CA SER A 27 2.24 21.80 -21.70
C SER A 27 3.11 20.56 -21.56
N ARG A 28 4.29 20.71 -20.96
CA ARG A 28 5.14 19.58 -20.60
C ARG A 28 4.47 18.80 -19.48
N MET A 29 3.67 17.81 -19.83
CA MET A 29 3.19 16.81 -18.88
C MET A 29 4.03 15.57 -19.00
N VAL A 30 4.59 15.14 -17.90
CA VAL A 30 5.23 13.83 -17.83
C VAL A 30 4.15 12.77 -17.78
N VAL A 31 4.21 11.82 -18.72
CA VAL A 31 3.36 10.63 -18.71
C VAL A 31 3.90 9.70 -17.65
N ASN A 32 3.13 9.46 -16.62
CA ASN A 32 3.48 8.55 -15.54
C ASN A 32 3.37 7.10 -16.01
N GLU A 33 4.28 6.26 -15.57
CA GLU A 33 4.38 4.83 -15.90
C GLU A 33 3.15 4.02 -15.49
N ASN A 34 2.47 4.45 -14.43
CA ASN A 34 1.25 3.83 -13.92
C ASN A 34 -0.03 4.26 -14.67
N GLY A 35 0.12 4.97 -15.73
CA GLY A 35 -0.97 5.55 -16.49
C GLY A 35 -1.15 7.02 -16.14
N ASN A 36 -1.28 7.81 -17.17
CA ASN A 36 -1.50 9.22 -17.02
C ASN A 36 -2.87 9.61 -17.37
N ASN A 37 -3.20 10.80 -16.92
CA ASN A 37 -4.38 11.46 -17.37
C ASN A 37 -5.55 10.53 -17.38
N SER A 38 -5.78 10.05 -16.26
CA SER A 38 -6.79 9.08 -16.00
C SER A 38 -8.17 9.63 -16.31
N GLN A 39 -8.30 10.95 -16.41
CA GLN A 39 -9.56 11.57 -16.76
C GLN A 39 -9.38 12.86 -17.61
N VAL A 40 -10.47 13.29 -18.23
CA VAL A 40 -10.57 14.57 -18.91
C VAL A 40 -10.59 15.70 -17.89
N TYR A 41 -9.99 16.84 -18.22
CA TYR A 41 -10.04 18.05 -17.38
C TYR A 41 -11.49 18.43 -17.07
N PRO A 42 -11.91 18.44 -15.79
CA PRO A 42 -13.31 18.73 -15.44
C PRO A 42 -13.68 20.18 -15.72
N LYS A 43 -14.76 20.42 -16.47
CA LYS A 43 -15.21 21.78 -16.81
C LYS A 43 -15.62 22.62 -15.59
N SER A 44 -15.98 21.96 -14.50
CA SER A 44 -16.35 22.60 -13.22
C SER A 44 -15.16 22.91 -12.32
N LEU A 45 -13.93 22.48 -12.69
CA LEU A 45 -12.74 22.85 -11.96
C LEU A 45 -12.49 24.34 -12.10
N LYS A 46 -12.40 25.05 -10.98
CA LYS A 46 -12.18 26.50 -10.94
C LYS A 46 -10.79 26.81 -10.45
N GLU A 47 -10.08 27.65 -11.18
CA GLU A 47 -8.78 28.19 -10.79
C GLU A 47 -8.93 29.48 -10.00
N PHE A 48 -8.13 29.62 -8.96
CA PHE A 48 -7.99 30.80 -8.14
C PHE A 48 -6.53 31.20 -8.06
N CYS A 49 -6.27 32.50 -8.04
CA CYS A 49 -4.91 33.07 -7.90
C CYS A 49 -5.01 34.30 -7.01
N GLU A 50 -4.74 34.13 -5.72
CA GLU A 50 -4.96 35.18 -4.72
C GLU A 50 -3.86 35.14 -3.65
N CYS A 51 -3.70 36.27 -2.94
CA CYS A 51 -2.86 36.33 -1.74
C CYS A 51 -3.76 36.02 -0.53
N ILE A 52 -3.58 34.84 0.06
CA ILE A 52 -4.38 34.36 1.21
C ILE A 52 -3.55 34.03 2.44
N THR A 53 -2.23 34.02 2.32
CA THR A 53 -1.27 33.82 3.42
C THR A 53 -0.83 35.16 4.02
N ASP A 54 -0.27 35.14 5.24
CA ASP A 54 0.15 36.34 5.96
C ASP A 54 1.48 36.93 5.49
N ASP A 55 2.21 36.22 4.64
CA ASP A 55 3.50 36.61 4.07
C ASP A 55 3.37 37.43 2.78
N GLY A 56 2.16 37.63 2.29
CA GLY A 56 1.86 38.49 1.13
C GLY A 56 2.18 37.86 -0.23
N LEU A 57 2.45 36.57 -0.26
CA LEU A 57 2.69 35.85 -1.50
C LEU A 57 1.36 35.52 -2.22
N THR A 58 1.41 35.42 -3.53
CA THR A 58 0.25 35.04 -4.35
C THR A 58 0.33 33.59 -4.70
N ASP A 59 -0.70 32.83 -4.40
CA ASP A 59 -0.79 31.39 -4.59
C ASP A 59 -1.87 31.03 -5.61
N THR A 60 -1.71 29.89 -6.24
CA THR A 60 -2.68 29.32 -7.17
C THR A 60 -3.19 27.99 -6.65
N TRP A 61 -4.49 27.79 -6.73
CA TRP A 61 -5.12 26.51 -6.41
C TRP A 61 -6.36 26.28 -7.28
N PHE A 62 -6.87 25.07 -7.25
CA PHE A 62 -8.06 24.68 -7.98
C PHE A 62 -9.09 24.08 -7.03
N GLU A 63 -10.35 24.47 -7.21
CA GLU A 63 -11.49 23.95 -6.44
C GLU A 63 -12.42 23.17 -7.34
N TYR A 64 -12.79 21.97 -6.90
CA TYR A 64 -13.83 21.17 -7.52
C TYR A 64 -14.99 21.02 -6.56
N VAL A 65 -16.14 21.58 -6.93
CA VAL A 65 -17.38 21.48 -6.18
C VAL A 65 -18.33 20.61 -7.00
N PRO A 66 -18.76 19.43 -6.48
CA PRO A 66 -19.65 18.55 -7.22
C PRO A 66 -21.03 19.19 -7.42
N ALA A 67 -21.71 18.82 -8.50
CA ALA A 67 -23.05 19.37 -8.80
C ALA A 67 -24.10 19.03 -7.71
N SER A 68 -23.83 18.00 -6.91
CA SER A 68 -24.68 17.60 -5.78
C SER A 68 -24.48 18.43 -4.51
N TYR A 69 -23.53 19.37 -4.48
CA TYR A 69 -23.27 20.19 -3.31
C TYR A 69 -24.51 21.00 -2.92
N ASP A 70 -24.90 20.88 -1.66
CA ASP A 70 -26.04 21.61 -1.05
C ASP A 70 -25.50 22.49 0.09
N PRO A 71 -25.54 23.83 -0.03
CA PRO A 71 -25.04 24.73 1.01
C PRO A 71 -25.79 24.61 2.35
N ALA A 72 -26.97 23.99 2.38
CA ALA A 72 -27.69 23.70 3.61
C ALA A 72 -27.16 22.49 4.37
N LYS A 73 -26.32 21.66 3.74
CA LYS A 73 -25.72 20.44 4.33
C LYS A 73 -24.22 20.60 4.48
N LYS A 74 -23.68 20.03 5.56
CA LYS A 74 -22.23 19.97 5.75
C LYS A 74 -21.60 19.00 4.76
N SER A 75 -20.56 19.44 4.06
CA SER A 75 -19.83 18.66 3.06
C SER A 75 -18.42 18.35 3.55
N PRO A 76 -17.93 17.12 3.41
CA PRO A 76 -16.51 16.81 3.64
C PRO A 76 -15.61 17.59 2.67
N LEU A 77 -14.31 17.68 3.03
CA LEU A 77 -13.30 18.39 2.24
C LEU A 77 -12.08 17.49 2.05
N VAL A 78 -11.60 17.36 0.81
CA VAL A 78 -10.39 16.63 0.47
C VAL A 78 -9.38 17.57 -0.17
N PHE A 79 -8.19 17.67 0.41
CA PHE A 79 -7.01 18.26 -0.23
C PHE A 79 -6.26 17.18 -0.99
N SER A 80 -5.89 17.42 -2.25
CA SER A 80 -5.08 16.51 -3.04
C SER A 80 -3.81 17.21 -3.54
N MET A 81 -2.67 16.77 -3.01
CA MET A 81 -1.35 17.39 -3.15
C MET A 81 -0.60 16.75 -4.30
N HIS A 82 -0.14 17.57 -5.25
CA HIS A 82 0.56 17.09 -6.45
C HIS A 82 1.98 16.61 -6.17
N GLY A 83 2.51 15.75 -7.04
CA GLY A 83 3.92 15.37 -7.05
C GLY A 83 4.83 16.52 -7.51
N GLY A 84 6.12 16.39 -7.27
CA GLY A 84 7.10 17.37 -7.73
C GLY A 84 6.98 17.67 -9.22
N LEU A 85 7.15 18.92 -9.60
CA LEU A 85 7.00 19.46 -10.96
C LEU A 85 5.58 19.40 -11.58
N MET A 86 4.63 18.80 -10.89
CA MET A 86 3.23 18.81 -11.30
C MET A 86 2.54 20.14 -10.92
N THR A 87 1.25 20.19 -11.12
CA THR A 87 0.35 21.29 -10.75
C THR A 87 -0.91 20.74 -10.10
N GLY A 88 -1.69 21.60 -9.40
CA GLY A 88 -2.97 21.19 -8.83
C GLY A 88 -3.94 20.66 -9.88
N TRP A 89 -4.07 21.30 -11.05
CA TRP A 89 -4.90 20.77 -12.12
C TRP A 89 -4.35 19.44 -12.68
N GLY A 90 -3.00 19.29 -12.73
CA GLY A 90 -2.36 18.03 -13.11
C GLY A 90 -2.73 16.92 -12.16
N GLN A 91 -2.68 17.19 -10.86
CA GLN A 91 -3.11 16.24 -9.82
C GLN A 91 -4.61 15.90 -9.94
N CYS A 92 -5.45 16.89 -10.25
CA CYS A 92 -6.87 16.67 -10.47
C CYS A 92 -7.15 15.67 -11.60
N ILE A 93 -6.48 15.80 -12.75
CA ILE A 93 -6.69 14.88 -13.88
C ILE A 93 -5.92 13.57 -13.75
N TYR A 94 -4.90 13.52 -12.91
CA TYR A 94 -4.11 12.32 -12.63
C TYR A 94 -4.84 11.37 -11.67
N THR A 95 -5.66 11.91 -10.78
CA THR A 95 -6.41 11.16 -9.75
C THR A 95 -7.88 11.01 -10.10
N SER A 96 -8.60 10.16 -9.36
CA SER A 96 -10.06 9.99 -9.50
C SER A 96 -10.87 10.75 -8.43
N TRP A 97 -10.25 11.68 -7.69
CA TRP A 97 -10.94 12.39 -6.59
C TRP A 97 -12.21 13.09 -7.02
N THR A 98 -12.27 13.69 -8.21
CA THR A 98 -13.48 14.37 -8.69
C THR A 98 -14.63 13.39 -8.97
N HIS A 99 -14.32 12.17 -9.44
CA HIS A 99 -15.35 11.13 -9.64
C HIS A 99 -15.91 10.63 -8.30
N VAL A 100 -15.04 10.47 -7.30
CA VAL A 100 -15.47 10.10 -5.94
C VAL A 100 -16.26 11.25 -5.32
N ALA A 101 -15.82 12.50 -5.53
CA ALA A 101 -16.55 13.70 -5.07
C ALA A 101 -17.97 13.80 -5.65
N ASP A 102 -18.15 13.51 -6.94
CA ASP A 102 -19.46 13.48 -7.58
C ASP A 102 -20.39 12.43 -6.97
N ARG A 103 -19.84 11.28 -6.61
CA ARG A 103 -20.59 10.20 -5.96
C ARG A 103 -20.95 10.51 -4.51
N GLU A 104 -20.00 11.07 -3.75
CA GLU A 104 -20.08 11.18 -2.28
C GLU A 104 -20.46 12.58 -1.79
N GLY A 105 -20.40 13.60 -2.66
CA GLY A 105 -20.83 14.95 -2.33
C GLY A 105 -19.81 15.77 -1.53
N PHE A 106 -18.52 15.44 -1.56
CA PHE A 106 -17.46 16.23 -0.94
C PHE A 106 -16.81 17.23 -1.91
N ILE A 107 -16.14 18.23 -1.38
CA ILE A 107 -15.40 19.22 -2.15
C ILE A 107 -13.93 18.83 -2.23
N CYS A 108 -13.28 19.04 -3.38
CA CYS A 108 -11.82 18.85 -3.54
C CYS A 108 -11.11 20.18 -3.72
N VAL A 109 -9.91 20.28 -3.12
CA VAL A 109 -8.95 21.37 -3.35
C VAL A 109 -7.64 20.79 -3.83
N PHE A 110 -7.10 21.36 -4.91
CA PHE A 110 -5.86 20.98 -5.54
C PHE A 110 -4.92 22.20 -5.57
N PRO A 111 -4.14 22.45 -4.51
CA PRO A 111 -3.23 23.59 -4.49
C PRO A 111 -1.99 23.34 -5.34
N ASN A 112 -1.37 24.42 -5.82
CA ASN A 112 -0.02 24.39 -6.35
C ASN A 112 0.98 24.63 -5.22
N ALA A 113 2.12 23.95 -5.28
CA ALA A 113 3.29 24.37 -4.52
C ALA A 113 3.72 25.77 -4.99
N HIS A 114 4.08 26.63 -4.05
CA HIS A 114 4.34 28.04 -4.32
C HIS A 114 5.53 28.24 -5.26
N ASP A 115 6.67 27.61 -4.98
CA ASP A 115 7.90 27.82 -5.74
C ASP A 115 8.30 26.60 -6.57
N LYS A 116 8.63 26.81 -7.86
CA LYS A 116 9.18 25.80 -8.79
C LYS A 116 8.31 24.54 -8.96
N ARG A 117 7.05 24.57 -8.56
CA ARG A 117 6.17 23.38 -8.48
C ARG A 117 6.74 22.26 -7.58
N MET A 118 7.49 22.67 -6.55
CA MET A 118 8.11 21.81 -5.56
C MET A 118 7.66 22.27 -4.18
N TRP A 119 7.04 21.37 -3.41
CA TRP A 119 6.62 21.67 -2.04
C TRP A 119 7.81 22.02 -1.16
N MET A 120 7.64 22.97 -0.26
CA MET A 120 8.58 23.19 0.82
C MET A 120 8.36 22.10 1.88
N ILE A 121 9.24 21.11 1.88
CA ILE A 121 9.17 19.95 2.76
C ILE A 121 10.33 19.94 3.76
N GLU A 122 10.06 19.34 4.91
CA GLU A 122 11.08 19.01 5.89
C GLU A 122 12.11 18.05 5.27
N CYS A 123 13.39 18.32 5.45
CA CYS A 123 14.47 17.52 4.90
C CYS A 123 15.53 17.24 5.95
N ASP A 124 16.28 16.15 5.76
CA ASP A 124 17.45 15.85 6.57
C ASP A 124 18.45 17.03 6.50
N PRO A 125 18.85 17.63 7.65
CA PRO A 125 19.78 18.75 7.70
C PRO A 125 21.13 18.46 7.05
N ASN A 126 21.56 17.19 6.98
CA ASN A 126 22.85 16.82 6.41
C ASN A 126 22.86 16.80 4.88
N THR A 127 21.70 16.68 4.25
CA THR A 127 21.58 16.53 2.80
C THR A 127 20.88 17.72 2.12
N ILE A 128 20.13 18.54 2.87
CA ILE A 128 19.32 19.61 2.27
C ILE A 128 20.16 20.63 1.50
N ASP A 129 21.36 20.94 1.98
CA ASP A 129 22.23 21.92 1.31
C ASP A 129 22.65 21.41 -0.08
N GLU A 130 22.93 20.12 -0.24
CA GLU A 130 23.23 19.51 -1.52
C GLU A 130 21.99 19.48 -2.43
N LEU A 131 20.86 19.00 -1.91
CA LEU A 131 19.62 18.83 -2.67
C LEU A 131 18.95 20.16 -3.09
N SER A 132 19.30 21.27 -2.43
CA SER A 132 18.82 22.61 -2.76
C SER A 132 19.72 23.40 -3.71
N GLN A 133 20.93 22.89 -4.05
CA GLN A 133 21.80 23.52 -5.03
C GLN A 133 21.20 23.44 -6.45
N PRO A 134 21.60 24.36 -7.35
CA PRO A 134 21.24 24.22 -8.75
C PRO A 134 21.66 22.85 -9.29
N MET A 135 20.70 22.10 -9.80
CA MET A 135 20.90 20.78 -10.37
C MET A 135 21.13 20.87 -11.88
N PRO A 136 21.70 19.84 -12.54
CA PRO A 136 21.78 19.77 -13.99
C PRO A 136 20.43 20.05 -14.65
N GLU A 137 20.44 20.51 -15.90
CA GLU A 137 19.22 20.86 -16.62
C GLU A 137 18.20 19.71 -16.60
N GLY A 138 16.98 20.02 -16.19
CA GLY A 138 15.87 19.08 -16.11
C GLY A 138 15.70 18.38 -14.75
N ILE A 139 16.64 18.55 -13.82
CA ILE A 139 16.49 18.03 -12.46
C ILE A 139 16.13 19.19 -11.52
N PRO A 140 14.98 19.15 -10.81
CA PRO A 140 14.61 20.20 -9.90
C PRO A 140 15.41 20.14 -8.60
N SER A 141 15.82 21.30 -8.11
CA SER A 141 16.33 21.42 -6.75
C SER A 141 15.17 21.53 -5.74
N LEU A 142 15.38 21.00 -4.55
CA LEU A 142 14.42 21.18 -3.46
C LEU A 142 14.42 22.63 -2.96
N ASN A 143 13.28 23.11 -2.51
CA ASN A 143 13.20 24.37 -1.80
C ASN A 143 13.81 24.20 -0.40
N LYS A 144 14.83 25.02 -0.08
CA LYS A 144 15.46 24.94 1.24
C LYS A 144 14.49 25.48 2.29
N PRO A 145 14.05 24.66 3.25
CA PRO A 145 13.15 25.09 4.29
C PRO A 145 13.84 26.08 5.24
N THR A 146 13.08 27.05 5.74
CA THR A 146 13.53 28.05 6.71
C THR A 146 12.49 28.16 7.83
N GLY A 147 12.93 28.10 9.08
CA GLY A 147 12.04 28.13 10.24
C GLY A 147 11.51 26.74 10.62
N THR A 148 10.43 26.71 11.40
CA THR A 148 9.73 25.48 11.77
C THR A 148 8.80 25.02 10.63
N VAL A 149 8.34 23.75 10.67
CA VAL A 149 7.45 23.21 9.63
C VAL A 149 6.16 24.02 9.52
N GLU A 150 5.63 24.48 10.64
CA GLU A 150 4.41 25.30 10.68
C GLU A 150 4.60 26.69 10.06
N GLU A 151 5.85 27.15 9.97
CA GLU A 151 6.21 28.44 9.33
C GLU A 151 6.47 28.30 7.83
N PHE A 152 6.57 27.09 7.30
CA PHE A 152 6.74 26.89 5.86
C PHE A 152 5.56 27.46 5.09
N HIS A 153 5.86 28.22 4.04
CA HIS A 153 4.81 28.88 3.23
C HIS A 153 3.74 27.91 2.76
N ASP A 154 4.12 26.74 2.21
CA ASP A 154 3.16 25.77 1.70
C ASP A 154 2.28 25.15 2.81
N VAL A 155 2.78 25.05 4.06
CA VAL A 155 1.97 24.64 5.21
C VAL A 155 0.97 25.74 5.58
N LYS A 156 1.43 26.99 5.63
CA LYS A 156 0.54 28.16 5.83
C LYS A 156 -0.53 28.25 4.75
N LEU A 157 -0.17 27.99 3.48
CA LEU A 157 -1.11 27.95 2.36
C LEU A 157 -2.21 26.90 2.58
N VAL A 158 -1.86 25.67 2.98
CA VAL A 158 -2.86 24.63 3.27
C VAL A 158 -3.83 25.06 4.37
N LEU A 159 -3.32 25.64 5.46
CA LEU A 159 -4.16 26.12 6.57
C LEU A 159 -5.01 27.34 6.18
N ALA A 160 -4.47 28.25 5.37
CA ALA A 160 -5.20 29.39 4.83
C ALA A 160 -6.34 28.93 3.89
N LEU A 161 -6.05 27.95 3.01
CA LEU A 161 -7.04 27.33 2.15
C LEU A 161 -8.14 26.64 2.96
N LEU A 162 -7.79 25.89 4.01
CA LEU A 162 -8.80 25.29 4.88
C LEU A 162 -9.74 26.36 5.48
N ASN A 163 -9.20 27.47 5.97
CA ASN A 163 -10.00 28.58 6.50
C ASN A 163 -10.86 29.22 5.41
N ARG A 164 -10.31 29.43 4.22
CA ARG A 164 -11.06 29.93 3.07
C ARG A 164 -12.23 29.01 2.69
N MET A 165 -12.01 27.70 2.62
CA MET A 165 -13.04 26.74 2.28
C MET A 165 -14.18 26.77 3.30
N LYS A 166 -13.88 26.87 4.59
CA LYS A 166 -14.88 27.03 5.67
C LYS A 166 -15.70 28.33 5.56
N GLN A 167 -15.11 29.38 5.03
CA GLN A 167 -15.80 30.68 4.83
C GLN A 167 -16.72 30.68 3.62
N HIS A 168 -16.38 29.95 2.56
CA HIS A 168 -17.09 29.94 1.29
C HIS A 168 -18.08 28.80 1.13
N TYR A 169 -17.87 27.72 1.86
CA TYR A 169 -18.68 26.50 1.77
C TYR A 169 -19.07 25.99 3.16
N ASN A 170 -20.17 25.27 3.23
CA ASN A 170 -20.62 24.62 4.47
C ASN A 170 -19.82 23.33 4.72
N ILE A 171 -18.57 23.48 5.17
CA ILE A 171 -17.66 22.36 5.39
C ILE A 171 -17.99 21.63 6.69
N ASP A 172 -17.95 20.30 6.65
CA ASP A 172 -17.91 19.44 7.82
C ASP A 172 -16.49 19.44 8.40
N GLU A 173 -16.25 20.28 9.39
CA GLU A 173 -14.91 20.45 9.99
C GLU A 173 -14.34 19.18 10.62
N GLY A 174 -15.19 18.22 10.97
CA GLY A 174 -14.75 16.91 11.44
C GLY A 174 -14.36 15.94 10.29
N ARG A 175 -14.65 16.27 9.05
CA ARG A 175 -14.39 15.43 7.88
C ARG A 175 -13.54 16.16 6.84
N VAL A 176 -12.36 16.58 7.27
CA VAL A 176 -11.32 17.19 6.43
C VAL A 176 -10.21 16.16 6.25
N PHE A 177 -9.84 15.93 5.01
CA PHE A 177 -8.90 14.89 4.62
C PHE A 177 -7.79 15.46 3.72
N MET A 178 -6.65 14.80 3.69
CA MET A 178 -5.57 15.14 2.79
C MET A 178 -5.01 13.89 2.11
N GLN A 179 -4.72 14.01 0.82
CA GLN A 179 -4.04 12.98 0.05
C GLN A 179 -2.89 13.61 -0.74
N GLY A 180 -1.81 12.87 -0.94
CA GLY A 180 -0.69 13.34 -1.73
C GLY A 180 0.06 12.22 -2.44
N MET A 181 0.70 12.57 -3.56
CA MET A 181 1.51 11.64 -4.34
C MET A 181 2.94 12.16 -4.47
N SER A 182 3.95 11.28 -4.32
CA SER A 182 5.36 11.64 -4.45
C SER A 182 5.72 12.77 -3.47
N MET A 183 6.20 13.90 -3.94
CA MET A 183 6.47 15.05 -3.09
C MET A 183 5.22 15.57 -2.37
N GLY A 184 4.02 15.35 -2.95
CA GLY A 184 2.74 15.58 -2.26
C GLY A 184 2.51 14.63 -1.09
N ASP A 185 3.03 13.39 -1.12
CA ASP A 185 3.04 12.47 0.02
C ASP A 185 3.93 13.03 1.15
N CYS A 186 5.12 13.52 0.82
CA CYS A 186 5.98 14.21 1.80
C CYS A 186 5.27 15.40 2.45
N MET A 187 4.58 16.24 1.64
CA MET A 187 3.80 17.38 2.12
C MET A 187 2.65 16.92 3.02
N THR A 188 1.91 15.91 2.61
CA THR A 188 0.82 15.32 3.39
C THR A 188 1.30 14.76 4.72
N SER A 189 2.42 14.04 4.71
CA SER A 189 3.03 13.47 5.91
C SER A 189 3.50 14.54 6.89
N GLN A 190 4.16 15.61 6.44
CA GLN A 190 4.59 16.68 7.35
C GLN A 190 3.39 17.42 7.95
N VAL A 191 2.33 17.72 7.16
CA VAL A 191 1.11 18.32 7.70
C VAL A 191 0.45 17.40 8.73
N ALA A 192 0.41 16.08 8.47
CA ALA A 192 -0.11 15.10 9.42
C ALA A 192 0.68 15.09 10.73
N ARG A 193 2.00 15.17 10.68
CA ARG A 193 2.86 15.12 11.86
C ARG A 193 2.83 16.40 12.70
N TYR A 194 2.62 17.56 12.10
CA TYR A 194 2.70 18.87 12.77
C TYR A 194 1.35 19.57 12.91
N CYS A 195 0.46 19.46 11.93
CA CYS A 195 -0.83 20.16 11.87
C CYS A 195 -2.03 19.20 11.89
N GLY A 196 -1.86 17.97 12.34
CA GLY A 196 -2.86 16.90 12.27
C GLY A 196 -4.17 17.15 13.02
N ALA A 197 -4.19 18.13 13.95
CA ALA A 197 -5.42 18.53 14.64
C ALA A 197 -6.56 18.93 13.69
N HIS A 198 -6.24 19.38 12.47
CA HIS A 198 -7.19 19.84 11.48
C HIS A 198 -7.75 18.75 10.56
N PHE A 199 -7.20 17.54 10.59
CA PHE A 199 -7.51 16.48 9.63
C PHE A 199 -7.94 15.20 10.33
N ALA A 200 -8.98 14.56 9.79
CA ALA A 200 -9.46 13.26 10.30
C ALA A 200 -8.59 12.11 9.81
N ALA A 201 -8.14 12.17 8.55
CA ALA A 201 -7.28 11.16 7.97
C ALA A 201 -6.39 11.74 6.87
N THR A 202 -5.27 11.05 6.60
CA THR A 202 -4.37 11.37 5.50
C THR A 202 -3.98 10.12 4.71
N ALA A 203 -3.71 10.32 3.41
CA ALA A 203 -3.26 9.26 2.52
C ALA A 203 -2.04 9.70 1.71
N GLY A 204 -1.00 8.89 1.69
CA GLY A 204 0.23 9.16 0.95
C GLY A 204 0.59 8.05 -0.01
N SER A 205 1.14 8.40 -1.17
CA SER A 205 1.61 7.45 -2.17
C SER A 205 2.96 7.85 -2.75
N GLY A 206 3.89 6.91 -2.78
CA GLY A 206 5.13 6.99 -3.56
C GLY A 206 6.30 7.70 -2.90
N CYS A 207 6.17 8.30 -1.71
CA CYS A 207 7.30 8.91 -1.01
C CYS A 207 7.18 8.73 0.52
N PRO A 208 7.63 7.59 1.06
CA PRO A 208 7.66 7.41 2.51
C PRO A 208 8.53 8.47 3.17
N THR A 209 8.17 8.89 4.38
CA THR A 209 8.95 9.88 5.13
C THR A 209 10.30 9.30 5.56
N ASN A 210 11.35 10.12 5.49
CA ASN A 210 12.65 9.76 6.03
C ASN A 210 12.55 9.48 7.55
N PRO A 211 12.92 8.28 8.03
CA PRO A 211 12.85 7.93 9.45
C PRO A 211 13.60 8.89 10.38
N LEU A 212 14.64 9.56 9.89
CA LEU A 212 15.37 10.58 10.66
C LEU A 212 14.53 11.82 11.04
N LEU A 213 13.42 12.04 10.31
CA LEU A 213 12.47 13.13 10.59
C LEU A 213 11.30 12.66 11.46
N MET A 214 11.20 11.37 11.73
CA MET A 214 10.10 10.76 12.46
C MET A 214 10.47 10.36 13.88
N PHE A 215 11.75 10.02 14.09
CA PHE A 215 12.25 9.54 15.37
C PHE A 215 13.44 10.39 15.84
N ALA A 216 13.41 10.78 17.10
CA ALA A 216 14.56 11.41 17.76
C ALA A 216 15.69 10.38 17.98
N SER A 217 16.87 10.85 18.36
CA SER A 217 18.03 9.99 18.57
C SER A 217 17.86 8.97 19.70
N ASP A 218 16.94 9.21 20.62
CA ASP A 218 16.59 8.29 21.71
C ASP A 218 15.48 7.28 21.31
N GLY A 219 15.01 7.32 20.04
CA GLY A 219 13.95 6.47 19.50
C GLY A 219 12.53 6.94 19.78
N SER A 220 12.34 8.08 20.48
CA SER A 220 11.02 8.65 20.67
C SER A 220 10.46 9.24 19.37
N VAL A 221 9.12 9.23 19.21
CA VAL A 221 8.46 9.76 18.01
C VAL A 221 8.42 11.30 18.03
N ILE A 222 8.67 11.91 16.88
CA ILE A 222 8.55 13.36 16.66
C ILE A 222 7.17 13.62 16.06
N ASN A 223 6.22 14.08 16.89
CA ASN A 223 4.84 14.31 16.47
C ASN A 223 4.15 15.35 17.36
N SER A 224 3.58 16.38 16.76
CA SER A 224 2.71 17.37 17.42
C SER A 224 1.27 17.33 16.88
N GLY A 225 1.05 16.66 15.73
CA GLY A 225 -0.24 16.57 15.07
C GLY A 225 -1.25 15.62 15.71
N GLY A 226 -0.78 14.69 16.55
CA GLY A 226 -1.62 13.71 17.22
C GLY A 226 -2.02 12.51 16.35
N ALA A 227 -2.91 11.69 16.89
CA ALA A 227 -3.41 10.51 16.19
C ALA A 227 -4.39 10.88 15.09
N MET A 228 -4.33 10.15 13.97
CA MET A 228 -5.27 10.23 12.85
C MET A 228 -5.24 8.96 12.01
N ASP A 229 -6.28 8.71 11.24
CA ASP A 229 -6.28 7.59 10.30
C ASP A 229 -5.26 7.82 9.19
N ILE A 230 -4.44 6.82 8.92
CA ILE A 230 -3.32 6.90 7.97
C ILE A 230 -3.44 5.82 6.91
N TRP A 231 -3.31 6.23 5.66
CA TRP A 231 -3.16 5.35 4.52
C TRP A 231 -1.80 5.55 3.86
N GLN A 232 -1.07 4.46 3.66
CA GLN A 232 0.22 4.46 2.99
C GLN A 232 0.17 3.53 1.77
N SER A 233 0.20 4.10 0.58
CA SER A 233 0.35 3.35 -0.67
C SER A 233 1.82 3.15 -1.00
N ARG A 234 2.18 1.93 -1.37
CA ARG A 234 3.49 1.56 -1.91
C ARG A 234 3.29 0.81 -3.21
N LEU A 235 4.23 0.96 -4.10
CA LEU A 235 4.19 0.37 -5.43
C LEU A 235 5.41 -0.52 -5.58
N GLU A 236 5.24 -1.75 -6.08
CA GLU A 236 6.26 -2.81 -6.01
C GLU A 236 7.63 -2.36 -6.55
N HIS A 237 7.65 -1.60 -7.65
CA HIS A 237 8.88 -1.16 -8.30
C HIS A 237 9.35 0.22 -7.87
N ASP A 238 8.57 0.90 -7.03
CA ASP A 238 8.98 2.18 -6.46
C ASP A 238 10.15 2.00 -5.48
N ARG A 239 10.96 3.03 -5.34
CA ARG A 239 12.15 3.01 -4.51
C ARG A 239 12.14 4.18 -3.54
N THR A 240 12.64 3.92 -2.35
CA THR A 240 12.94 4.96 -1.38
C THR A 240 13.91 5.98 -1.98
N PRO A 241 13.72 7.29 -1.75
CA PRO A 241 14.67 8.29 -2.19
C PRO A 241 16.11 7.96 -1.76
N PHE A 242 17.05 7.96 -2.70
CA PHE A 242 18.43 7.51 -2.49
C PHE A 242 19.14 8.26 -1.34
N HIS A 243 18.81 9.52 -1.13
CA HIS A 243 19.41 10.36 -0.11
C HIS A 243 19.01 10.00 1.33
N TYR A 244 18.05 9.07 1.52
CA TYR A 244 17.75 8.57 2.87
C TYR A 244 18.85 7.66 3.43
N GLY A 245 19.65 7.05 2.56
CA GLY A 245 20.72 6.15 2.98
C GLY A 245 20.26 4.87 3.66
N LEU A 246 18.99 4.52 3.52
CA LEU A 246 18.33 3.35 4.10
C LEU A 246 17.69 2.50 3.00
N ASP A 247 17.58 1.20 3.26
CA ASP A 247 16.89 0.29 2.35
C ASP A 247 15.36 0.45 2.44
N ASP A 248 14.67 0.04 1.36
CA ASP A 248 13.22 0.18 1.21
C ASP A 248 12.44 -0.50 2.36
N ARG A 249 12.87 -1.70 2.78
CA ARG A 249 12.20 -2.46 3.85
C ARG A 249 12.27 -1.72 5.18
N THR A 250 13.44 -1.22 5.52
CA THR A 250 13.65 -0.43 6.73
C THR A 250 12.79 0.83 6.74
N VAL A 251 12.76 1.58 5.63
CA VAL A 251 11.99 2.83 5.57
C VAL A 251 10.49 2.56 5.67
N VAL A 252 9.96 1.58 4.94
CA VAL A 252 8.52 1.27 4.99
C VAL A 252 8.13 0.75 6.37
N ARG A 253 8.92 -0.15 6.97
CA ARG A 253 8.68 -0.64 8.33
C ARG A 253 8.67 0.50 9.35
N LYS A 254 9.65 1.40 9.30
CA LYS A 254 9.72 2.56 10.21
C LYS A 254 8.54 3.51 10.06
N ASN A 255 8.06 3.73 8.84
CA ASN A 255 6.84 4.53 8.61
C ASN A 255 5.59 3.87 9.21
N LEU A 256 5.44 2.55 9.07
CA LEU A 256 4.35 1.81 9.71
C LEU A 256 4.47 1.86 11.24
N ASP A 257 5.64 1.55 11.80
CA ASP A 257 5.88 1.52 13.25
C ASP A 257 5.59 2.89 13.87
N TYR A 258 6.01 3.98 13.22
CA TYR A 258 5.75 5.35 13.68
C TYR A 258 4.25 5.60 13.90
N TRP A 259 3.44 5.35 12.88
CA TRP A 259 2.01 5.59 12.99
C TRP A 259 1.30 4.56 13.87
N LYS A 260 1.78 3.33 13.92
CA LYS A 260 1.27 2.31 14.87
C LYS A 260 1.48 2.73 16.32
N ILE A 261 2.63 3.32 16.64
CA ILE A 261 2.91 3.85 17.99
C ILE A 261 1.96 4.99 18.34
N ILE A 262 1.80 5.98 17.45
CA ILE A 262 0.95 7.17 17.69
C ILE A 262 -0.52 6.78 17.81
N ASN A 263 -0.97 5.88 16.93
CA ASN A 263 -2.37 5.46 16.83
C ASN A 263 -2.75 4.34 17.80
N GLU A 264 -1.77 3.84 18.59
CA GLU A 264 -1.95 2.66 19.46
C GLU A 264 -2.58 1.49 18.68
N ALA A 265 -1.99 1.19 17.52
CA ALA A 265 -2.52 0.20 16.61
C ALA A 265 -2.14 -1.22 17.00
N ASP A 266 -2.97 -2.18 16.60
CA ASP A 266 -2.77 -3.60 16.80
C ASP A 266 -1.42 -4.08 16.24
N VAL A 267 -0.86 -5.12 16.83
CA VAL A 267 0.37 -5.75 16.36
C VAL A 267 0.12 -6.48 15.03
N LEU A 268 -0.99 -7.21 14.94
CA LEU A 268 -1.37 -8.00 13.77
C LEU A 268 -2.38 -7.24 12.91
N PRO A 269 -2.15 -7.16 11.59
CA PRO A 269 -3.12 -6.58 10.66
C PRO A 269 -4.20 -7.59 10.26
N SER A 270 -5.33 -7.09 9.78
CA SER A 270 -6.18 -7.85 8.86
C SER A 270 -5.58 -7.73 7.45
N ILE A 271 -5.33 -8.86 6.79
CA ILE A 271 -4.70 -8.90 5.45
C ILE A 271 -5.75 -9.26 4.41
N SER A 272 -5.74 -8.53 3.30
CA SER A 272 -6.58 -8.80 2.14
C SER A 272 -5.79 -8.57 0.85
N ILE A 273 -5.88 -9.52 -0.11
CA ILE A 273 -5.22 -9.39 -1.42
C ILE A 273 -6.25 -9.58 -2.52
N HIS A 274 -6.57 -8.50 -3.23
CA HIS A 274 -7.49 -8.51 -4.37
C HIS A 274 -6.74 -8.22 -5.68
N GLY A 275 -6.54 -9.26 -6.50
CA GLY A 275 -5.71 -9.16 -7.70
C GLY A 275 -4.29 -8.74 -7.37
N GLU A 276 -3.85 -7.61 -7.90
CA GLU A 276 -2.51 -7.03 -7.67
C GLU A 276 -2.44 -6.10 -6.44
N LYS A 277 -3.55 -5.84 -5.75
CA LYS A 277 -3.64 -4.93 -4.60
C LYS A 277 -3.60 -5.71 -3.30
N ASN A 278 -2.63 -5.39 -2.49
CA ASN A 278 -2.32 -6.06 -1.23
C ASN A 278 -2.55 -5.07 -0.08
N PHE A 279 -3.37 -5.43 0.89
CA PHE A 279 -3.73 -4.57 2.01
C PHE A 279 -3.35 -5.18 3.34
N ALA A 280 -2.84 -4.34 4.24
CA ALA A 280 -2.72 -4.63 5.66
C ALA A 280 -3.42 -3.53 6.45
N PHE A 281 -4.52 -3.88 7.12
CA PHE A 281 -5.34 -2.98 7.92
C PHE A 281 -5.03 -3.18 9.39
N TYR A 282 -4.45 -2.19 10.03
CA TYR A 282 -4.20 -2.16 11.47
C TYR A 282 -5.26 -1.33 12.17
N ARG A 283 -6.03 -1.92 13.06
CA ARG A 283 -6.94 -1.19 13.92
C ARG A 283 -6.16 -0.58 15.08
N GLY A 284 -6.50 0.63 15.46
CA GLY A 284 -5.88 1.30 16.60
C GLY A 284 -6.89 1.79 17.61
N ASN A 285 -6.47 1.86 18.87
CA ASN A 285 -7.31 2.42 19.94
C ASN A 285 -7.59 3.90 19.68
N LYS A 286 -6.67 4.62 19.05
CA LYS A 286 -6.81 6.05 18.72
C LYS A 286 -7.17 6.27 17.26
N ALA A 287 -6.55 5.53 16.35
CA ALA A 287 -6.74 5.68 14.91
C ALA A 287 -6.21 4.45 14.15
N ASN A 288 -6.64 4.26 12.92
CA ASN A 288 -6.23 3.14 12.08
C ASN A 288 -4.99 3.44 11.24
N VAL A 289 -4.29 2.39 10.81
CA VAL A 289 -3.19 2.49 9.84
C VAL A 289 -3.42 1.47 8.75
N VAL A 290 -3.34 1.89 7.49
CA VAL A 290 -3.47 1.03 6.32
C VAL A 290 -2.20 1.09 5.50
N LEU A 291 -1.66 -0.07 5.16
CA LEU A 291 -0.68 -0.24 4.10
C LEU A 291 -1.39 -0.84 2.88
N MET A 292 -1.29 -0.17 1.75
CA MET A 292 -1.61 -0.74 0.43
C MET A 292 -0.31 -0.93 -0.36
N ASP A 293 -0.08 -2.14 -0.87
CA ASP A 293 1.04 -2.46 -1.74
C ASP A 293 0.51 -2.98 -3.08
N VAL A 294 0.91 -2.36 -4.19
CA VAL A 294 0.38 -2.69 -5.52
C VAL A 294 1.45 -3.35 -6.37
N LYS A 295 1.18 -4.57 -6.79
CA LYS A 295 2.04 -5.37 -7.65
C LYS A 295 2.18 -4.76 -9.04
N ASN A 296 3.36 -4.93 -9.67
CA ASN A 296 3.65 -4.51 -11.05
C ASN A 296 3.43 -3.01 -11.32
N ARG A 297 3.65 -2.16 -10.32
CA ARG A 297 3.51 -0.71 -10.47
C ARG A 297 4.81 0.01 -10.15
N ASP A 298 5.04 1.07 -10.86
CA ASP A 298 6.13 2.01 -10.68
C ASP A 298 5.68 3.24 -9.89
N HIS A 299 6.56 4.25 -9.76
CA HIS A 299 6.32 5.46 -8.98
C HIS A 299 5.02 6.19 -9.35
N GLY A 300 4.20 6.52 -8.37
CA GLY A 300 2.95 7.27 -8.56
C GLY A 300 1.80 6.75 -7.69
N GLN A 301 0.62 6.68 -8.28
CA GLN A 301 -0.58 6.08 -7.69
C GLN A 301 -1.44 5.45 -8.78
N THR A 302 -2.34 4.54 -8.41
CA THR A 302 -3.29 3.96 -9.35
C THR A 302 -4.53 4.86 -9.51
N PHE A 303 -5.22 4.75 -10.64
CA PHE A 303 -6.38 5.61 -10.88
C PHE A 303 -7.52 5.40 -9.89
N ASP A 304 -7.68 4.20 -9.38
CA ASP A 304 -8.69 3.83 -8.39
C ASP A 304 -8.24 4.04 -6.93
N ASP A 305 -7.06 4.61 -6.70
CA ASP A 305 -6.53 4.89 -5.37
C ASP A 305 -7.49 5.77 -4.54
N ALA A 306 -8.00 6.87 -5.12
CA ALA A 306 -8.94 7.74 -4.44
C ALA A 306 -10.23 7.03 -4.00
N GLN A 307 -10.73 6.12 -4.86
CA GLN A 307 -11.89 5.29 -4.56
C GLN A 307 -11.63 4.40 -3.34
N MET A 308 -10.49 3.70 -3.32
CA MET A 308 -10.14 2.79 -2.23
C MET A 308 -9.84 3.54 -0.93
N VAL A 309 -9.10 4.65 -1.00
CA VAL A 309 -8.82 5.51 0.16
C VAL A 309 -10.12 6.01 0.79
N TRP A 310 -11.09 6.42 -0.03
CA TRP A 310 -12.39 6.85 0.47
C TRP A 310 -13.17 5.68 1.07
N ASP A 311 -13.37 4.61 0.31
CA ASP A 311 -14.24 3.51 0.72
C ASP A 311 -13.65 2.72 1.91
N TYR A 312 -12.31 2.59 1.98
CA TYR A 312 -11.65 1.74 2.96
C TYR A 312 -11.13 2.50 4.20
N LEU A 313 -11.15 3.84 4.18
CA LEU A 313 -10.67 4.63 5.31
C LEU A 313 -11.45 5.95 5.52
N PHE A 314 -11.44 6.90 4.56
CA PHE A 314 -11.91 8.26 4.77
C PHE A 314 -13.40 8.36 5.08
N SER A 315 -14.23 7.54 4.43
CA SER A 315 -15.68 7.58 4.61
C SER A 315 -16.11 7.33 6.05
N GLY A 316 -15.35 6.52 6.79
CA GLY A 316 -15.62 6.17 8.19
C GLY A 316 -15.00 7.10 9.22
N ALA A 317 -14.05 7.96 8.84
CA ALA A 317 -13.27 8.76 9.79
C ALA A 317 -13.89 10.13 10.06
N ARG A 318 -13.87 10.53 11.33
CA ARG A 318 -14.32 11.86 11.79
C ARG A 318 -13.47 12.36 12.95
N LYS A 319 -12.93 13.57 12.84
CA LYS A 319 -12.24 14.27 13.92
C LYS A 319 -13.25 14.98 14.81
N ARG A 320 -13.18 14.80 16.10
CA ARG A 320 -13.97 15.54 17.09
C ARG A 320 -13.28 16.85 17.47
N ALA A 321 -14.02 17.76 18.06
CA ALA A 321 -13.50 19.06 18.51
C ALA A 321 -12.40 18.95 19.59
N ASP A 322 -12.36 17.86 20.33
CA ASP A 322 -11.31 17.56 21.32
C ASP A 322 -10.06 16.93 20.72
N GLY A 323 -10.02 16.77 19.39
CA GLY A 323 -8.89 16.18 18.65
C GLY A 323 -8.92 14.65 18.58
N THR A 324 -9.86 13.97 19.23
CA THR A 324 -10.03 12.52 19.13
C THR A 324 -10.69 12.12 17.81
N LEU A 325 -10.47 10.87 17.40
CA LEU A 325 -11.15 10.31 16.23
C LEU A 325 -12.38 9.50 16.62
N GLU A 326 -13.37 9.59 15.77
CA GLU A 326 -14.57 8.76 15.79
C GLU A 326 -14.66 8.00 14.47
N HIS A 327 -14.88 6.70 14.55
CA HIS A 327 -15.20 5.87 13.40
C HIS A 327 -16.71 5.70 13.35
N THR A 328 -17.35 6.35 12.38
CA THR A 328 -18.82 6.40 12.25
C THR A 328 -19.43 5.10 11.77
N GLN A 329 -18.60 4.20 11.22
CA GLN A 329 -18.99 2.88 10.73
C GLN A 329 -17.80 1.93 10.72
N THR A 330 -18.06 0.62 10.82
CA THR A 330 -17.06 -0.40 10.51
C THR A 330 -17.05 -0.63 9.01
N LEU A 331 -15.90 -0.44 8.39
CA LEU A 331 -15.74 -0.67 6.95
C LEU A 331 -15.49 -2.16 6.70
N GLN A 332 -16.32 -2.76 5.84
CA GLN A 332 -16.25 -4.20 5.52
C GLN A 332 -14.89 -4.58 4.92
N GLU A 333 -14.30 -3.69 4.15
CA GLU A 333 -13.03 -3.85 3.45
C GLU A 333 -11.86 -4.07 4.40
N GLN A 334 -11.97 -3.57 5.64
CA GLN A 334 -10.93 -3.70 6.66
C GLN A 334 -10.94 -5.05 7.40
N THR A 335 -11.82 -5.97 7.06
CA THR A 335 -11.94 -7.26 7.80
C THR A 335 -10.90 -8.30 7.38
N GLY A 336 -10.24 -8.12 6.23
CA GLY A 336 -9.29 -9.07 5.66
C GLY A 336 -9.94 -10.23 4.92
N ASP A 337 -9.11 -11.10 4.32
CA ASP A 337 -9.57 -12.29 3.61
C ASP A 337 -10.07 -13.35 4.61
N ALA A 338 -11.30 -13.81 4.40
CA ALA A 338 -11.93 -14.79 5.30
C ALA A 338 -11.35 -16.21 5.14
N ALA A 339 -10.78 -16.52 3.97
CA ALA A 339 -10.19 -17.81 3.65
C ALA A 339 -8.80 -17.59 3.05
N ALA A 340 -7.77 -17.52 3.90
CA ALA A 340 -6.41 -17.29 3.45
C ALA A 340 -5.36 -17.89 4.40
N VAL A 341 -4.26 -18.33 3.81
CA VAL A 341 -3.10 -18.89 4.52
C VAL A 341 -1.83 -18.28 3.97
N ALA A 342 -0.92 -17.86 4.85
CA ALA A 342 0.43 -17.50 4.47
C ALA A 342 1.46 -18.30 5.28
N VAL A 343 2.53 -18.72 4.59
CA VAL A 343 3.68 -19.38 5.21
C VAL A 343 4.97 -18.72 4.72
N CYS A 344 5.98 -18.73 5.58
CA CYS A 344 7.31 -18.24 5.26
C CYS A 344 8.35 -19.35 5.37
N GLU A 345 9.29 -19.43 4.44
CA GLU A 345 10.39 -20.38 4.47
C GLU A 345 11.16 -20.30 5.79
N GLY A 346 11.32 -21.45 6.46
CA GLY A 346 12.01 -21.57 7.74
C GLY A 346 11.19 -21.19 8.97
N ALA A 347 9.99 -20.61 8.82
CA ALA A 347 9.12 -20.26 9.94
C ALA A 347 8.47 -21.51 10.55
N SER A 348 8.31 -21.50 11.88
CA SER A 348 7.57 -22.52 12.65
C SER A 348 6.17 -22.02 13.05
N CYS A 349 5.68 -20.98 12.40
CA CYS A 349 4.30 -20.51 12.49
C CYS A 349 3.81 -20.09 11.09
N ALA A 350 2.50 -19.95 10.97
CA ALA A 350 1.81 -19.53 9.77
C ALA A 350 0.76 -18.49 10.09
N TRP A 351 0.42 -17.65 9.11
CA TRP A 351 -0.75 -16.79 9.19
C TRP A 351 -1.95 -17.54 8.59
N VAL A 352 -3.04 -17.66 9.36
CA VAL A 352 -4.25 -18.37 8.95
C VAL A 352 -5.47 -17.51 9.35
N ASN A 353 -6.22 -17.03 8.34
CA ASN A 353 -7.47 -16.28 8.54
C ASN A 353 -7.36 -15.16 9.62
N GLY A 354 -6.29 -14.36 9.55
CA GLY A 354 -6.08 -13.23 10.46
C GLY A 354 -5.36 -13.57 11.78
N ALA A 355 -4.93 -14.80 11.99
CA ALA A 355 -4.22 -15.22 13.19
C ALA A 355 -2.87 -15.87 12.87
N VAL A 356 -1.88 -15.65 13.72
CA VAL A 356 -0.61 -16.39 13.69
C VAL A 356 -0.77 -17.65 14.51
N VAL A 357 -0.59 -18.81 13.86
CA VAL A 357 -0.74 -20.14 14.46
C VAL A 357 0.58 -20.90 14.45
N PRO A 358 0.92 -21.66 15.52
CA PRO A 358 2.14 -22.46 15.53
C PRO A 358 2.02 -23.70 14.62
N MET A 359 3.15 -24.14 14.10
CA MET A 359 3.31 -25.41 13.40
C MET A 359 4.19 -26.36 14.20
N SER A 360 3.99 -27.67 14.01
CA SER A 360 4.80 -28.72 14.70
C SER A 360 6.27 -28.74 14.24
N ALA A 361 6.54 -28.20 13.05
CA ALA A 361 7.87 -28.14 12.48
C ALA A 361 7.94 -27.00 11.42
N PRO A 362 9.14 -26.48 11.08
CA PRO A 362 9.27 -25.33 10.20
C PRO A 362 8.91 -25.64 8.74
N VAL A 363 8.48 -24.62 8.01
CA VAL A 363 8.32 -24.67 6.55
C VAL A 363 9.68 -24.93 5.90
N VAL A 364 9.72 -25.83 4.95
CA VAL A 364 10.96 -26.18 4.21
C VAL A 364 10.79 -25.96 2.72
N ARG A 365 11.84 -25.56 2.05
CA ARG A 365 11.89 -25.48 0.60
C ARG A 365 12.36 -26.81 0.02
N CYS A 366 11.60 -27.35 -0.92
CA CYS A 366 11.89 -28.58 -1.64
C CYS A 366 12.20 -28.26 -3.09
N GLU A 367 13.40 -28.58 -3.53
CA GLU A 367 13.81 -28.45 -4.92
C GLU A 367 13.59 -29.75 -5.67
N LYS A 368 12.82 -29.67 -6.76
CA LYS A 368 12.65 -30.80 -7.69
C LYS A 368 13.80 -30.82 -8.68
N LEU A 369 14.68 -31.78 -8.52
CA LEU A 369 15.87 -31.92 -9.34
C LEU A 369 15.61 -32.88 -10.51
N LYS A 370 16.29 -32.62 -11.61
CA LYS A 370 16.41 -33.51 -12.77
C LYS A 370 17.84 -33.57 -13.23
N TYR A 371 18.33 -34.79 -13.49
CA TYR A 371 19.63 -34.98 -14.14
C TYR A 371 19.53 -34.70 -15.64
N HIS A 372 20.46 -33.93 -16.16
CA HIS A 372 20.51 -33.59 -17.58
C HIS A 372 21.33 -34.63 -18.34
N GLY A 373 20.62 -35.48 -19.12
CA GLY A 373 21.22 -36.37 -20.11
C GLY A 373 22.44 -37.20 -19.63
N LEU A 374 23.42 -37.35 -20.50
CA LEU A 374 24.60 -38.14 -20.26
C LEU A 374 25.62 -37.52 -19.30
N ASN A 375 25.55 -36.21 -19.05
CA ASN A 375 26.53 -35.48 -18.25
C ASN A 375 26.26 -35.55 -16.74
N GLY A 376 25.07 -36.02 -16.32
CA GLY A 376 24.73 -36.14 -14.91
C GLY A 376 24.55 -34.83 -14.14
N ASP A 377 24.53 -33.71 -14.83
CA ASP A 377 24.31 -32.38 -14.20
C ASP A 377 22.94 -32.30 -13.59
N GLN A 378 22.84 -31.79 -12.37
CA GLN A 378 21.57 -31.54 -11.70
C GLN A 378 20.99 -30.23 -12.17
N ILE A 379 19.70 -30.25 -12.53
CA ILE A 379 18.95 -29.08 -12.93
C ILE A 379 17.73 -28.94 -12.02
N VAL A 380 17.60 -27.81 -11.33
CA VAL A 380 16.39 -27.48 -10.56
C VAL A 380 15.25 -27.24 -11.54
N ARG A 381 14.18 -28.02 -11.45
CA ARG A 381 13.00 -27.95 -12.32
C ARG A 381 11.78 -27.35 -11.63
N GLY A 382 11.82 -27.23 -10.34
CA GLY A 382 10.79 -26.60 -9.52
C GLY A 382 11.31 -26.41 -8.11
N SER A 383 10.75 -25.45 -7.41
CA SER A 383 11.09 -25.13 -6.02
C SER A 383 9.79 -24.78 -5.31
N TYR A 384 9.47 -25.48 -4.23
CA TYR A 384 8.16 -25.41 -3.58
C TYR A 384 8.31 -25.31 -2.07
N LEU A 385 7.48 -24.48 -1.44
CA LEU A 385 7.36 -24.46 0.02
C LEU A 385 6.49 -25.63 0.48
N CYS A 386 7.08 -26.46 1.32
CA CYS A 386 6.47 -27.66 1.88
C CYS A 386 6.18 -27.45 3.37
N VAL A 387 5.01 -27.91 3.80
CA VAL A 387 4.53 -27.84 5.17
C VAL A 387 4.30 -29.24 5.75
N PRO A 388 4.45 -29.44 7.07
CA PRO A 388 4.06 -30.71 7.68
C PRO A 388 2.56 -30.95 7.51
N VAL A 389 2.15 -32.16 7.13
CA VAL A 389 0.74 -32.50 6.86
C VAL A 389 -0.15 -32.17 8.05
N GLY A 390 0.38 -32.28 9.29
CA GLY A 390 -0.34 -31.88 10.51
C GLY A 390 -0.77 -30.42 10.54
N PHE A 391 -0.10 -29.52 9.80
CA PHE A 391 -0.50 -28.12 9.68
C PHE A 391 -1.86 -27.96 8.99
N LEU A 392 -2.23 -28.87 8.08
CA LEU A 392 -3.50 -28.80 7.36
C LEU A 392 -4.72 -28.98 8.30
N VAL A 393 -4.51 -29.55 9.49
CA VAL A 393 -5.54 -29.62 10.56
C VAL A 393 -5.91 -28.19 11.00
N THR A 394 -4.90 -27.38 11.30
CA THR A 394 -5.12 -26.01 11.77
C THR A 394 -5.57 -25.09 10.63
N ALA A 395 -4.98 -25.23 9.45
CA ALA A 395 -5.25 -24.32 8.32
C ALA A 395 -6.62 -24.58 7.67
N PHE A 396 -7.05 -25.85 7.57
CA PHE A 396 -8.21 -26.23 6.78
C PHE A 396 -9.22 -27.12 7.51
N GLY A 397 -9.04 -27.31 8.81
CA GLY A 397 -9.95 -28.15 9.60
C GLY A 397 -9.89 -29.64 9.26
N ALA A 398 -8.81 -30.10 8.62
CA ALA A 398 -8.64 -31.50 8.23
C ALA A 398 -8.45 -32.43 9.43
N THR A 399 -8.68 -33.71 9.24
CA THR A 399 -8.27 -34.75 10.18
C THR A 399 -7.06 -35.48 9.58
N VAL A 400 -6.01 -35.66 10.37
CA VAL A 400 -4.77 -36.35 9.96
C VAL A 400 -4.53 -37.55 10.84
N THR A 401 -4.25 -38.70 10.22
CA THR A 401 -3.73 -39.91 10.88
C THR A 401 -2.37 -40.26 10.26
N GLN A 402 -1.41 -40.57 11.10
CA GLN A 402 -0.05 -40.91 10.68
C GLN A 402 0.27 -42.34 11.13
N GLU A 403 0.93 -43.11 10.28
CA GLU A 403 1.39 -44.45 10.66
C GLU A 403 2.45 -44.39 11.76
N GLU A 404 2.70 -45.52 12.46
CA GLU A 404 3.54 -45.57 13.65
C GLU A 404 5.00 -45.14 13.36
N ASP A 405 5.51 -45.39 12.15
CA ASP A 405 6.84 -44.96 11.71
C ASP A 405 6.85 -43.53 11.16
N GLY A 406 5.69 -42.88 11.02
CA GLY A 406 5.53 -41.53 10.52
C GLY A 406 5.74 -41.34 9.02
N ARG A 407 6.04 -42.39 8.26
CA ARG A 407 6.42 -42.31 6.83
C ARG A 407 5.24 -42.32 5.87
N ARG A 408 4.04 -42.51 6.40
CA ARG A 408 2.77 -42.38 5.67
C ARG A 408 1.79 -41.59 6.49
N ALA A 409 1.01 -40.75 5.83
CA ALA A 409 -0.06 -39.98 6.47
C ALA A 409 -1.31 -40.01 5.61
N SER A 410 -2.45 -40.17 6.28
CA SER A 410 -3.78 -40.03 5.69
C SER A 410 -4.43 -38.77 6.22
N LEU A 411 -5.08 -38.02 5.32
CA LEU A 411 -5.75 -36.76 5.61
C LEU A 411 -7.19 -36.83 5.09
N THR A 412 -8.14 -36.33 5.87
CA THR A 412 -9.54 -36.17 5.43
C THR A 412 -9.97 -34.73 5.66
N LEU A 413 -10.46 -34.08 4.60
CA LEU A 413 -11.03 -32.73 4.66
C LEU A 413 -12.43 -32.74 5.27
N PRO A 414 -12.95 -31.58 5.76
CA PRO A 414 -14.30 -31.49 6.30
C PRO A 414 -15.42 -31.89 5.32
N ASP A 415 -15.16 -31.76 4.02
CA ASP A 415 -16.10 -32.16 2.93
C ASP A 415 -16.07 -33.66 2.62
N GLY A 416 -15.22 -34.43 3.32
CA GLY A 416 -15.11 -35.88 3.20
C GLY A 416 -14.05 -36.36 2.20
N ARG A 417 -13.43 -35.50 1.42
CA ARG A 417 -12.32 -35.89 0.51
C ARG A 417 -11.13 -36.40 1.32
N SER A 418 -10.55 -37.49 0.86
CA SER A 418 -9.46 -38.18 1.55
C SER A 418 -8.18 -38.24 0.70
N PHE A 419 -7.04 -38.13 1.34
CA PHE A 419 -5.71 -38.15 0.73
C PHE A 419 -4.80 -39.12 1.51
N THR A 420 -3.90 -39.77 0.79
CA THR A 420 -2.81 -40.54 1.43
C THR A 420 -1.49 -40.16 0.79
N PHE A 421 -0.52 -39.80 1.63
CA PHE A 421 0.83 -39.41 1.27
C PHE A 421 1.83 -40.42 1.82
N ALA A 422 2.88 -40.71 1.07
CA ALA A 422 3.98 -41.58 1.52
C ALA A 422 5.32 -40.95 1.18
N GLU A 423 6.30 -41.15 2.06
CA GLU A 423 7.67 -40.67 1.88
C GLU A 423 8.25 -41.08 0.52
N GLY A 424 8.91 -40.13 -0.17
CA GLY A 424 9.58 -40.34 -1.44
C GLY A 424 8.64 -40.52 -2.64
N CYS A 425 7.31 -40.42 -2.42
CA CYS A 425 6.34 -40.58 -3.50
C CYS A 425 5.90 -39.21 -4.03
N ILE A 426 6.02 -39.02 -5.35
CA ILE A 426 5.42 -37.89 -6.05
C ILE A 426 3.93 -38.08 -6.28
N GLY A 427 3.44 -39.31 -6.24
CA GLY A 427 2.01 -39.66 -6.29
C GLY A 427 1.39 -39.69 -4.91
N CYS A 428 0.15 -39.23 -4.80
CA CYS A 428 -0.71 -39.47 -3.66
C CYS A 428 -2.01 -40.13 -4.11
N THR A 429 -2.80 -40.64 -3.19
CA THR A 429 -4.18 -41.00 -3.48
C THR A 429 -5.11 -39.88 -3.06
N MET A 430 -6.09 -39.55 -3.89
CA MET A 430 -7.20 -38.67 -3.60
C MET A 430 -8.50 -39.43 -3.90
N ASP A 431 -9.28 -39.72 -2.88
CA ASP A 431 -10.52 -40.52 -2.98
C ASP A 431 -10.31 -41.85 -3.75
N ASN A 432 -9.26 -42.59 -3.42
CA ASN A 432 -8.80 -43.82 -4.06
C ASN A 432 -8.34 -43.68 -5.53
N ARG A 433 -8.15 -42.48 -6.04
CA ARG A 433 -7.51 -42.21 -7.33
C ARG A 433 -6.07 -41.73 -7.13
N ILE A 434 -5.21 -42.05 -8.07
CA ILE A 434 -3.81 -41.61 -8.04
C ILE A 434 -3.74 -40.22 -8.65
N GLU A 435 -3.16 -39.30 -7.92
CA GLU A 435 -2.86 -37.95 -8.38
C GLU A 435 -1.37 -37.64 -8.24
N ALA A 436 -0.82 -36.84 -9.16
CA ALA A 436 0.57 -36.42 -9.13
C ALA A 436 0.72 -35.08 -8.39
N MET A 437 1.60 -35.05 -7.42
CA MET A 437 1.98 -33.80 -6.75
C MET A 437 3.07 -33.06 -7.55
N LEU A 438 3.39 -31.82 -7.16
CA LEU A 438 4.43 -31.01 -7.78
C LEU A 438 5.84 -31.51 -7.44
N CYS A 439 6.03 -32.04 -6.22
CA CYS A 439 7.25 -32.71 -5.77
C CYS A 439 6.89 -33.88 -4.86
N GLU A 440 7.89 -34.69 -4.54
CA GLU A 440 7.76 -35.83 -3.65
C GLU A 440 7.35 -35.39 -2.24
N ALA A 441 6.52 -36.18 -1.56
CA ALA A 441 6.34 -36.05 -0.13
C ALA A 441 7.64 -36.44 0.57
N ILE A 442 8.09 -35.64 1.50
CA ILE A 442 9.33 -35.89 2.25
C ILE A 442 9.04 -36.18 3.72
N PHE A 443 9.81 -37.08 4.32
CA PHE A 443 9.77 -37.31 5.76
C PHE A 443 10.92 -36.55 6.43
N ARG A 444 10.59 -35.62 7.31
CA ARG A 444 11.54 -34.82 8.06
C ARG A 444 10.95 -34.37 9.38
N ASN A 445 11.78 -34.25 10.42
CA ASN A 445 11.33 -33.81 11.75
C ASN A 445 10.15 -34.64 12.32
N GLY A 446 10.09 -35.94 12.00
CA GLY A 446 9.03 -36.83 12.45
C GLY A 446 7.68 -36.67 11.76
N ALA A 447 7.61 -35.94 10.63
CA ALA A 447 6.38 -35.70 9.90
C ALA A 447 6.57 -35.82 8.40
N ILE A 448 5.48 -36.15 7.68
CA ILE A 448 5.37 -36.02 6.23
C ILE A 448 5.14 -34.54 5.89
N TYR A 449 5.90 -34.07 4.91
CA TYR A 449 5.74 -32.73 4.30
C TYR A 449 5.24 -32.86 2.89
N ILE A 450 4.36 -31.95 2.48
CA ILE A 450 3.85 -31.81 1.12
C ILE A 450 3.93 -30.37 0.66
N SER A 451 3.97 -30.13 -0.66
CA SER A 451 3.87 -28.81 -1.23
C SER A 451 2.53 -28.16 -0.87
N LEU A 452 2.57 -27.02 -0.16
CA LEU A 452 1.36 -26.26 0.16
C LEU A 452 0.72 -25.70 -1.12
N GLU A 453 1.53 -25.28 -2.11
CA GLU A 453 1.02 -24.81 -3.39
C GLU A 453 0.19 -25.90 -4.10
N TRP A 454 0.70 -27.12 -4.16
CA TRP A 454 -0.05 -28.23 -4.76
C TRP A 454 -1.39 -28.44 -4.03
N PHE A 455 -1.35 -28.48 -2.71
CA PHE A 455 -2.55 -28.74 -1.92
C PHE A 455 -3.60 -27.64 -2.11
N CYS A 456 -3.19 -26.36 -2.04
CA CYS A 456 -4.11 -25.24 -2.23
C CYS A 456 -4.69 -25.19 -3.65
N ARG A 457 -3.85 -25.36 -4.69
CA ARG A 457 -4.33 -25.28 -6.07
C ARG A 457 -5.20 -26.47 -6.48
N PHE A 458 -4.73 -27.68 -6.22
CA PHE A 458 -5.35 -28.89 -6.78
C PHE A 458 -6.37 -29.54 -5.83
N ALA A 459 -6.17 -29.48 -4.52
CA ALA A 459 -7.13 -30.03 -3.57
C ALA A 459 -8.23 -29.02 -3.21
N LEU A 460 -7.93 -27.73 -3.13
CA LEU A 460 -8.88 -26.71 -2.70
C LEU A 460 -9.36 -25.79 -3.83
N ASN A 461 -8.73 -25.83 -5.01
CA ASN A 461 -8.97 -24.89 -6.11
C ASN A 461 -8.74 -23.42 -5.71
N TRP A 462 -7.76 -23.20 -4.84
CA TRP A 462 -7.36 -21.87 -4.38
C TRP A 462 -6.31 -21.25 -5.30
N GLN A 463 -6.21 -19.93 -5.27
CA GLN A 463 -5.13 -19.18 -5.89
C GLN A 463 -3.92 -19.15 -4.96
N VAL A 464 -2.75 -19.24 -5.56
CA VAL A 464 -1.48 -19.23 -4.82
C VAL A 464 -0.50 -18.31 -5.50
N SER A 465 0.14 -17.46 -4.73
CA SER A 465 1.25 -16.63 -5.16
C SER A 465 2.42 -16.73 -4.17
N GLU A 466 3.62 -16.62 -4.68
CA GLU A 466 4.85 -16.65 -3.88
C GLU A 466 5.71 -15.44 -4.22
N TYR A 467 6.27 -14.81 -3.21
CA TYR A 467 7.25 -13.73 -3.33
C TYR A 467 8.26 -13.82 -2.20
N ASP A 468 9.57 -13.86 -2.55
CA ASP A 468 10.70 -13.81 -1.60
C ASP A 468 10.56 -14.77 -0.40
N GLY A 469 10.23 -16.03 -0.68
CA GLY A 469 10.11 -17.07 0.34
C GLY A 469 8.82 -17.04 1.17
N VAL A 470 7.87 -16.19 0.82
CA VAL A 470 6.52 -16.17 1.38
C VAL A 470 5.52 -16.68 0.35
N LEU A 471 4.71 -17.66 0.73
CA LEU A 471 3.59 -18.14 -0.05
C LEU A 471 2.29 -17.66 0.59
N TYR A 472 1.40 -17.06 -0.22
CA TYR A 472 0.05 -16.69 0.15
C TYR A 472 -0.95 -17.47 -0.70
N ALA A 473 -1.95 -18.04 -0.06
CA ALA A 473 -3.01 -18.80 -0.72
C ALA A 473 -4.38 -18.36 -0.21
N THR A 474 -5.34 -18.18 -1.13
CA THR A 474 -6.72 -17.75 -0.84
C THR A 474 -7.69 -18.30 -1.89
N ASP A 475 -8.98 -18.22 -1.62
CA ASP A 475 -10.05 -18.76 -2.46
C ASP A 475 -10.40 -17.89 -3.69
N HIS A 476 -9.76 -16.75 -3.85
CA HIS A 476 -9.97 -15.80 -4.95
C HIS A 476 -8.66 -15.35 -5.60
N TYR A 477 -8.74 -14.59 -6.71
CA TYR A 477 -7.57 -14.10 -7.43
C TYR A 477 -6.76 -13.13 -6.59
N SER A 478 -5.51 -13.51 -6.30
CA SER A 478 -4.59 -12.76 -5.49
C SER A 478 -3.15 -12.92 -5.98
N VAL A 479 -2.39 -11.84 -5.97
CA VAL A 479 -0.96 -11.83 -6.32
C VAL A 479 -0.18 -11.09 -5.24
N LEU A 480 0.62 -11.83 -4.48
CA LEU A 480 1.42 -11.28 -3.38
C LEU A 480 2.45 -10.30 -3.91
N SER A 481 2.50 -9.11 -3.31
CA SER A 481 3.44 -8.06 -3.64
C SER A 481 4.58 -7.96 -2.62
N ARG A 482 5.56 -7.14 -2.95
CA ARG A 482 6.86 -7.02 -2.29
C ARG A 482 6.76 -6.62 -0.81
N TYR A 483 6.07 -5.53 -0.53
CA TYR A 483 6.03 -4.96 0.82
C TYR A 483 5.16 -5.79 1.76
N LEU A 484 4.07 -6.36 1.25
CA LEU A 484 3.25 -7.27 2.05
C LEU A 484 3.98 -8.59 2.31
N SER A 485 4.77 -9.08 1.36
CA SER A 485 5.64 -10.25 1.61
C SER A 485 6.62 -9.98 2.76
N TRP A 486 7.30 -8.84 2.75
CA TRP A 486 8.22 -8.47 3.84
C TRP A 486 7.51 -8.33 5.20
N LEU A 487 6.30 -7.76 5.21
CA LEU A 487 5.48 -7.67 6.41
C LEU A 487 5.14 -9.08 6.97
N LEU A 488 4.75 -10.00 6.09
CA LEU A 488 4.49 -11.39 6.48
C LEU A 488 5.76 -12.12 6.97
N GLN A 489 6.93 -11.85 6.35
CA GLN A 489 8.21 -12.36 6.86
C GLN A 489 8.49 -11.87 8.29
N ASP A 490 8.31 -10.56 8.54
CA ASP A 490 8.52 -9.97 9.88
C ASP A 490 7.57 -10.59 10.91
N LEU A 491 6.31 -10.83 10.55
CA LEU A 491 5.32 -11.47 11.42
C LEU A 491 5.62 -12.96 11.70
N LEU A 492 6.10 -13.71 10.70
CA LEU A 492 6.24 -15.17 10.79
C LEU A 492 7.63 -15.63 11.17
N CYS A 493 8.66 -14.88 10.86
CA CYS A 493 10.06 -15.23 11.13
C CYS A 493 10.68 -14.38 12.26
N GLY A 494 10.02 -13.31 12.68
CA GLY A 494 10.57 -12.33 13.62
C GLY A 494 11.65 -11.44 12.99
N ASP A 495 12.16 -10.48 13.77
CA ASP A 495 13.13 -9.45 13.32
C ASP A 495 14.54 -9.98 12.99
N ASN A 496 14.75 -11.30 12.94
CA ASN A 496 16.08 -11.94 12.81
C ASN A 496 16.39 -12.40 11.38
N LYS A 497 15.82 -11.80 10.36
CA LYS A 497 16.23 -12.03 8.96
C LYS A 497 16.58 -10.74 8.25
#